data_a7906c07dd557fb067a9de61b2e89405
#
_entry.id   a7906c07dd557fb067a9de61b2e89405
#
_cell.length_a   1.000
_cell.length_b   1.000
_cell.length_c   1.000
_cell.angle_alpha   90.00
_cell.angle_beta   90.00
_cell.angle_gamma   90.00
#
_symmetry.space_group_name_H-M   'P 1'
#
loop_
_entity.id
_entity.type
_entity.pdbx_description
1 polymer ?
#
loop_
_entity_poly.entity_id
_entity_poly.type
_entity_poly.pdbx_seq_one_letter_code
_entity_poly.pdbx_strand_id
1 'polypeptide(L)'
;MKNITVIDYGMSNLHSVIKSFQKVSNKKYKICVATTNEDLEKASMIVLPGQGAAKSCMQKLTNNFPRLHEHILNKPFFGICLGFQILFEKSYEDNGVDCLSIIKGSVNDFSKLISQDLKVPHMGWNKVEQKKDHTIWSNIPKTSFFYFVHSYYASAESDEDISSTTTYDIDFTSSVIKDNIFACQFHPEKSSKYGLQMISNFIAWSESLK
;
A
#
# COMPACT_ATOMS: atom_id res chain seq x y z
N MET A 1 -4.71 6.40 24.27
CA MET A 1 -3.83 5.45 23.56
C MET A 1 -4.00 5.71 22.07
N LYS A 2 -2.90 5.83 21.29
CA LYS A 2 -2.99 6.05 19.84
C LYS A 2 -3.57 4.82 19.14
N ASN A 3 -4.33 5.03 18.06
CA ASN A 3 -4.99 3.97 17.30
C ASN A 3 -4.32 3.80 15.93
N ILE A 4 -4.02 2.56 15.55
CA ILE A 4 -3.76 2.18 14.16
C ILE A 4 -5.06 1.62 13.62
N THR A 5 -5.63 2.27 12.62
CA THR A 5 -6.95 1.94 12.11
C THR A 5 -6.85 1.32 10.73
N VAL A 6 -7.28 0.07 10.60
CA VAL A 6 -7.28 -0.69 9.35
C VAL A 6 -8.65 -0.53 8.71
N ILE A 7 -8.69 -0.06 7.46
CA ILE A 7 -9.95 0.14 6.73
C ILE A 7 -10.49 -1.21 6.26
N ASP A 8 -11.76 -1.47 6.59
CA ASP A 8 -12.55 -2.58 6.06
C ASP A 8 -13.66 -2.07 5.15
N TYR A 9 -13.47 -2.22 3.87
CA TYR A 9 -14.50 -1.95 2.87
C TYR A 9 -15.17 -3.23 2.33
N GLY A 10 -15.00 -4.37 3.06
CA GLY A 10 -15.65 -5.65 2.77
C GLY A 10 -15.01 -6.45 1.63
N MET A 11 -13.73 -6.21 1.29
CA MET A 11 -13.01 -6.93 0.22
C MET A 11 -11.56 -7.27 0.56
N SER A 12 -11.11 -7.11 1.78
CA SER A 12 -9.72 -7.33 2.14
C SER A 12 -9.53 -8.46 3.16
N ASN A 13 -8.41 -9.17 3.04
CA ASN A 13 -8.00 -10.14 4.06
C ASN A 13 -7.34 -9.39 5.23
N LEU A 14 -8.16 -8.85 6.12
CA LEU A 14 -7.73 -8.01 7.24
C LEU A 14 -6.93 -8.78 8.29
N HIS A 15 -7.19 -10.07 8.46
CA HIS A 15 -6.68 -10.84 9.59
C HIS A 15 -5.13 -10.83 9.65
N SER A 16 -4.47 -11.09 8.53
CA SER A 16 -3.01 -11.11 8.45
C SER A 16 -2.41 -9.73 8.69
N VAL A 17 -3.04 -8.68 8.14
CA VAL A 17 -2.61 -7.29 8.34
C VAL A 17 -2.74 -6.90 9.80
N ILE A 18 -3.92 -7.09 10.41
CA ILE A 18 -4.17 -6.79 11.83
C ILE A 18 -3.17 -7.52 12.72
N LYS A 19 -2.96 -8.82 12.52
CA LYS A 19 -1.99 -9.60 13.32
C LYS A 19 -0.56 -9.08 13.17
N SER A 20 -0.14 -8.67 11.97
CA SER A 20 1.20 -8.14 11.76
C SER A 20 1.41 -6.82 12.51
N PHE A 21 0.43 -5.90 12.47
CA PHE A 21 0.48 -4.66 13.24
C PHE A 21 0.41 -4.93 14.76
N GLN A 22 -0.43 -5.84 15.22
CA GLN A 22 -0.49 -6.23 16.65
C GLN A 22 0.85 -6.77 17.14
N LYS A 23 1.53 -7.61 16.31
CA LYS A 23 2.81 -8.22 16.65
C LYS A 23 3.91 -7.18 16.84
N VAL A 24 4.01 -6.17 15.97
CA VAL A 24 5.09 -5.17 16.02
C VAL A 24 4.79 -3.99 16.95
N SER A 25 3.51 -3.70 17.22
CA SER A 25 3.12 -2.57 18.07
C SER A 25 3.38 -2.79 19.57
N ASN A 26 3.70 -4.03 20.00
CA ASN A 26 4.00 -4.40 21.38
C ASN A 26 2.97 -3.85 22.39
N LYS A 27 1.68 -3.86 22.04
CA LYS A 27 0.56 -3.32 22.84
C LYS A 27 0.59 -1.81 23.09
N LYS A 28 1.53 -1.08 22.48
CA LYS A 28 1.62 0.39 22.58
C LYS A 28 0.47 1.09 21.85
N TYR A 29 -0.09 0.43 20.85
CA TYR A 29 -1.17 0.94 20.00
C TYR A 29 -2.39 0.02 20.09
N LYS A 30 -3.58 0.61 20.02
CA LYS A 30 -4.82 -0.13 19.80
C LYS A 30 -4.99 -0.32 18.29
N ILE A 31 -5.15 -1.57 17.85
CA ILE A 31 -5.50 -1.85 16.45
C ILE A 31 -7.01 -1.85 16.35
N CYS A 32 -7.55 -0.96 15.52
CA CYS A 32 -8.98 -0.79 15.27
C CYS A 32 -9.31 -1.14 13.82
N VAL A 33 -10.56 -1.46 13.56
CA VAL A 33 -11.11 -1.63 12.21
C VAL A 33 -12.06 -0.48 11.95
N ALA A 34 -11.95 0.18 10.81
CA ALA A 34 -12.86 1.21 10.35
C ALA A 34 -13.83 0.64 9.32
N THR A 35 -15.11 0.82 9.53
CA THR A 35 -16.18 0.52 8.56
C THR A 35 -16.94 1.78 8.15
N THR A 36 -16.71 2.88 8.86
CA THR A 36 -17.34 4.18 8.62
C THR A 36 -16.31 5.32 8.62
N ASN A 37 -16.72 6.47 8.12
CA ASN A 37 -15.89 7.68 8.11
C ASN A 37 -15.55 8.16 9.53
N GLU A 38 -16.47 8.04 10.49
CA GLU A 38 -16.30 8.43 11.90
C GLU A 38 -15.21 7.60 12.61
N ASP A 39 -15.00 6.36 12.17
CA ASP A 39 -13.90 5.53 12.67
C ASP A 39 -12.55 6.09 12.25
N LEU A 40 -12.45 6.64 11.03
CA LEU A 40 -11.23 7.28 10.53
C LEU A 40 -10.92 8.61 11.24
N GLU A 41 -11.91 9.33 11.69
CA GLU A 41 -11.70 10.56 12.47
C GLU A 41 -10.87 10.30 13.73
N LYS A 42 -11.11 9.16 14.39
CA LYS A 42 -10.42 8.74 15.63
C LYS A 42 -9.05 8.09 15.35
N ALA A 43 -8.71 7.83 14.09
CA ALA A 43 -7.46 7.18 13.73
C ALA A 43 -6.27 8.11 13.97
N SER A 44 -5.19 7.57 14.55
CA SER A 44 -3.88 8.22 14.60
C SER A 44 -3.01 7.86 13.39
N MET A 45 -3.22 6.68 12.83
CA MET A 45 -2.59 6.13 11.63
C MET A 45 -3.64 5.32 10.87
N ILE A 46 -3.61 5.37 9.55
CA ILE A 46 -4.54 4.66 8.68
C ILE A 46 -3.79 3.61 7.87
N VAL A 47 -4.34 2.41 7.81
CA VAL A 47 -3.84 1.33 6.95
C VAL A 47 -4.96 0.93 6.01
N LEU A 48 -4.69 0.96 4.71
CA LEU A 48 -5.61 0.52 3.67
C LEU A 48 -5.04 -0.70 2.96
N PRO A 49 -5.35 -1.90 3.42
CA PRO A 49 -5.09 -3.11 2.65
C PRO A 49 -6.14 -3.24 1.55
N GLY A 50 -5.80 -3.93 0.48
CA GLY A 50 -6.76 -4.17 -0.59
C GLY A 50 -6.44 -5.39 -1.42
N GLN A 51 -7.50 -6.03 -1.92
CA GLN A 51 -7.45 -7.08 -2.93
C GLN A 51 -8.71 -7.02 -3.79
N GLY A 52 -8.67 -7.64 -4.97
CA GLY A 52 -9.79 -7.62 -5.92
C GLY A 52 -9.69 -6.46 -6.90
N ALA A 53 -10.82 -6.06 -7.48
CA ALA A 53 -10.89 -5.10 -8.58
C ALA A 53 -10.93 -3.63 -8.09
N ALA A 54 -10.18 -2.75 -8.77
CA ALA A 54 -10.12 -1.32 -8.47
C ALA A 54 -11.49 -0.64 -8.49
N LYS A 55 -12.33 -0.95 -9.46
CA LYS A 55 -13.69 -0.40 -9.60
C LYS A 55 -14.55 -0.66 -8.37
N SER A 56 -14.61 -1.91 -7.93
CA SER A 56 -15.39 -2.28 -6.75
C SER A 56 -14.82 -1.67 -5.47
N CYS A 57 -13.49 -1.58 -5.36
CA CYS A 57 -12.80 -0.93 -4.27
C CYS A 57 -13.18 0.55 -4.18
N MET A 58 -13.02 1.30 -5.27
CA MET A 58 -13.35 2.73 -5.33
C MET A 58 -14.81 3.01 -5.00
N GLN A 59 -15.76 2.22 -5.54
CA GLN A 59 -17.18 2.36 -5.23
C GLN A 59 -17.46 2.22 -3.74
N LYS A 60 -16.92 1.17 -3.10
CA LYS A 60 -17.14 0.94 -1.67
C LYS A 60 -16.45 1.98 -0.79
N LEU A 61 -15.24 2.40 -1.16
CA LEU A 61 -14.53 3.44 -0.42
C LEU A 61 -15.25 4.79 -0.51
N THR A 62 -15.74 5.17 -1.69
CA THR A 62 -16.51 6.41 -1.87
C THR A 62 -17.80 6.41 -1.05
N ASN A 63 -18.51 5.28 -1.02
CA ASN A 63 -19.76 5.16 -0.29
C ASN A 63 -19.58 5.15 1.24
N ASN A 64 -18.59 4.40 1.75
CA ASN A 64 -18.43 4.20 3.19
C ASN A 64 -17.51 5.24 3.84
N PHE A 65 -16.62 5.85 3.05
CA PHE A 65 -15.60 6.79 3.53
C PHE A 65 -15.52 8.04 2.65
N PRO A 66 -16.56 8.87 2.59
CA PRO A 66 -16.64 10.02 1.69
C PRO A 66 -15.53 11.07 1.90
N ARG A 67 -14.90 11.08 3.08
CA ARG A 67 -13.76 11.95 3.40
C ARG A 67 -12.41 11.23 3.40
N LEU A 68 -12.32 10.06 2.75
CA LEU A 68 -11.09 9.24 2.75
C LEU A 68 -9.89 10.04 2.22
N HIS A 69 -10.06 10.77 1.13
CA HIS A 69 -9.01 11.58 0.53
C HIS A 69 -8.43 12.60 1.54
N GLU A 70 -9.29 13.29 2.28
CA GLU A 70 -8.87 14.23 3.33
C GLU A 70 -8.10 13.51 4.46
N HIS A 71 -8.59 12.36 4.90
CA HIS A 71 -7.93 11.57 5.94
C HIS A 71 -6.55 11.07 5.51
N ILE A 72 -6.39 10.64 4.25
CA ILE A 72 -5.09 10.20 3.70
C ILE A 72 -4.09 11.35 3.70
N LEU A 73 -4.49 12.55 3.31
CA LEU A 73 -3.59 13.71 3.24
C LEU A 73 -3.18 14.24 4.62
N ASN A 74 -3.98 14.03 5.66
CA ASN A 74 -3.77 14.61 6.97
C ASN A 74 -3.28 13.64 8.05
N LYS A 75 -3.22 12.34 7.78
CA LYS A 75 -2.82 11.32 8.76
C LYS A 75 -1.79 10.37 8.16
N PRO A 76 -0.82 9.86 8.97
CA PRO A 76 0.08 8.81 8.49
C PRO A 76 -0.71 7.68 7.85
N PHE A 77 -0.37 7.38 6.59
CA PHE A 77 -1.13 6.45 5.76
C PHE A 77 -0.24 5.33 5.20
N PHE A 78 -0.72 4.09 5.30
CA PHE A 78 -0.07 2.92 4.72
C PHE A 78 -1.00 2.19 3.75
N GLY A 79 -0.75 2.32 2.44
CA GLY A 79 -1.45 1.57 1.38
C GLY A 79 -0.75 0.25 1.05
N ILE A 80 -1.50 -0.86 0.98
CA ILE A 80 -0.98 -2.19 0.67
C ILE A 80 -1.70 -2.77 -0.54
N CYS A 81 -0.95 -3.17 -1.56
CA CYS A 81 -1.41 -3.80 -2.80
C CYS A 81 -2.47 -2.93 -3.52
N LEU A 82 -3.75 -3.30 -3.54
CA LEU A 82 -4.79 -2.45 -4.14
C LEU A 82 -4.90 -1.09 -3.43
N GLY A 83 -4.67 -1.03 -2.10
CA GLY A 83 -4.60 0.22 -1.35
C GLY A 83 -3.45 1.15 -1.78
N PHE A 84 -2.40 0.62 -2.41
CA PHE A 84 -1.37 1.38 -3.09
C PHE A 84 -1.84 1.83 -4.49
N GLN A 85 -2.42 0.92 -5.26
CA GLN A 85 -2.82 1.19 -6.65
C GLN A 85 -3.86 2.31 -6.75
N ILE A 86 -4.82 2.35 -5.84
CA ILE A 86 -5.87 3.40 -5.87
C ILE A 86 -5.39 4.81 -5.49
N LEU A 87 -4.13 4.98 -5.06
CA LEU A 87 -3.56 6.31 -4.84
C LEU A 87 -3.24 7.04 -6.14
N PHE A 88 -3.06 6.31 -7.25
CA PHE A 88 -2.75 6.86 -8.56
C PHE A 88 -3.96 7.59 -9.18
N GLU A 89 -3.77 8.19 -10.36
CA GLU A 89 -4.84 8.90 -11.04
C GLU A 89 -5.85 7.94 -11.66
N LYS A 90 -5.35 6.86 -12.27
CA LYS A 90 -6.18 5.92 -13.02
C LYS A 90 -5.64 4.50 -12.97
N SER A 91 -6.54 3.54 -12.85
CA SER A 91 -6.28 2.13 -13.14
C SER A 91 -6.86 1.75 -14.50
N TYR A 92 -6.09 1.07 -15.35
CA TYR A 92 -6.58 0.55 -16.63
C TYR A 92 -7.27 -0.81 -16.51
N GLU A 93 -7.64 -1.21 -15.31
CA GLU A 93 -8.53 -2.34 -15.05
C GLU A 93 -9.95 -2.02 -15.52
N ASP A 94 -10.71 -3.03 -16.01
CA ASP A 94 -12.13 -2.92 -16.38
C ASP A 94 -12.47 -1.71 -17.29
N ASN A 95 -11.68 -1.48 -18.35
CA ASN A 95 -11.80 -0.34 -19.27
C ASN A 95 -11.49 1.03 -18.66
N GLY A 96 -10.91 1.07 -17.50
CA GLY A 96 -10.46 2.27 -16.83
C GLY A 96 -11.31 2.69 -15.64
N VAL A 97 -10.65 2.95 -14.52
CA VAL A 97 -11.23 3.39 -13.26
C VAL A 97 -10.47 4.61 -12.79
N ASP A 98 -11.15 5.73 -12.58
CA ASP A 98 -10.57 6.89 -11.92
C ASP A 98 -10.37 6.57 -10.44
N CYS A 99 -9.16 6.86 -9.96
CA CYS A 99 -8.75 6.56 -8.59
C CYS A 99 -8.60 7.85 -7.74
N LEU A 100 -7.82 7.84 -6.67
CA LEU A 100 -7.76 8.96 -5.72
C LEU A 100 -6.92 10.15 -6.20
N SER A 101 -6.11 10.01 -7.25
CA SER A 101 -5.27 11.07 -7.84
C SER A 101 -4.33 11.77 -6.83
N ILE A 102 -3.81 11.03 -5.86
CA ILE A 102 -2.85 11.52 -4.85
C ILE A 102 -1.42 11.42 -5.40
N ILE A 103 -1.13 10.35 -6.13
CA ILE A 103 0.14 10.08 -6.80
C ILE A 103 -0.08 10.23 -8.31
N LYS A 104 0.75 11.01 -8.98
CA LYS A 104 0.73 11.13 -10.45
C LYS A 104 1.19 9.84 -11.10
N GLY A 105 0.46 9.42 -12.14
CA GLY A 105 0.75 8.22 -12.89
C GLY A 105 -0.44 7.27 -12.95
N SER A 106 -0.19 6.04 -13.37
CA SER A 106 -1.25 5.08 -13.67
C SER A 106 -0.94 3.66 -13.24
N VAL A 107 -1.98 2.84 -13.20
CA VAL A 107 -1.91 1.40 -12.95
C VAL A 107 -2.26 0.66 -14.23
N ASN A 108 -1.34 -0.15 -14.73
CA ASN A 108 -1.36 -0.77 -16.04
C ASN A 108 -1.42 -2.29 -15.95
N ASP A 109 -1.91 -2.93 -17.00
CA ASP A 109 -2.04 -4.38 -17.10
C ASP A 109 -0.70 -5.02 -17.55
N PHE A 110 -0.18 -5.97 -16.76
CA PHE A 110 1.00 -6.73 -17.13
C PHE A 110 0.83 -7.55 -18.41
N SER A 111 -0.35 -8.11 -18.63
CA SER A 111 -0.62 -9.01 -19.75
C SER A 111 -0.38 -8.38 -21.12
N LYS A 112 -0.30 -7.05 -21.19
CA LYS A 112 -0.08 -6.29 -22.43
C LYS A 112 1.39 -6.07 -22.77
N LEU A 113 2.31 -6.27 -21.82
CA LEU A 113 3.71 -5.85 -21.96
C LEU A 113 4.73 -6.94 -21.67
N ILE A 114 4.39 -7.93 -20.84
CA ILE A 114 5.34 -8.98 -20.47
C ILE A 114 5.35 -10.12 -21.51
N SER A 115 6.47 -10.83 -21.58
CA SER A 115 6.65 -11.99 -22.45
C SER A 115 5.68 -13.11 -22.10
N GLN A 116 5.37 -13.97 -23.06
CA GLN A 116 4.46 -15.11 -22.85
C GLN A 116 5.01 -16.17 -21.87
N ASP A 117 6.29 -16.10 -21.57
CA ASP A 117 6.96 -17.01 -20.63
C ASP A 117 6.68 -16.66 -19.16
N LEU A 118 6.24 -15.44 -18.88
CA LEU A 118 5.90 -15.00 -17.53
C LEU A 118 4.40 -15.11 -17.25
N LYS A 119 4.07 -15.51 -16.03
CA LYS A 119 2.68 -15.71 -15.62
C LYS A 119 2.05 -14.42 -15.09
N VAL A 120 0.81 -14.16 -15.45
CA VAL A 120 -0.05 -13.18 -14.78
C VAL A 120 -1.09 -13.96 -13.97
N PRO A 121 -1.26 -13.67 -12.69
CA PRO A 121 -0.61 -12.60 -11.90
C PRO A 121 0.89 -12.85 -11.61
N HIS A 122 1.65 -11.76 -11.45
CA HIS A 122 2.95 -11.79 -10.77
C HIS A 122 2.72 -12.25 -9.34
N MET A 123 3.08 -13.50 -9.06
CA MET A 123 2.85 -14.14 -7.76
C MET A 123 4.13 -14.80 -7.24
N GLY A 124 4.52 -14.43 -6.03
CA GLY A 124 5.67 -15.01 -5.35
C GLY A 124 6.61 -13.97 -4.76
N TRP A 125 7.81 -14.42 -4.41
CA TRP A 125 8.87 -13.57 -3.86
C TRP A 125 9.66 -12.94 -5.00
N ASN A 126 9.80 -11.60 -4.95
CA ASN A 126 10.62 -10.88 -5.91
C ASN A 126 11.46 -9.81 -5.21
N LYS A 127 12.52 -9.39 -5.87
CA LYS A 127 13.45 -8.37 -5.39
C LYS A 127 12.80 -6.98 -5.45
N VAL A 128 12.93 -6.24 -4.36
CA VAL A 128 12.58 -4.82 -4.25
C VAL A 128 13.87 -4.04 -4.11
N GLU A 129 14.10 -3.09 -5.00
CA GLU A 129 15.25 -2.20 -5.01
C GLU A 129 14.87 -0.83 -4.47
N GLN A 130 15.46 -0.43 -3.35
CA GLN A 130 15.24 0.88 -2.75
C GLN A 130 15.86 1.98 -3.62
N LYS A 131 15.08 3.01 -3.91
CA LYS A 131 15.52 4.19 -4.69
C LYS A 131 15.79 5.41 -3.80
N LYS A 132 15.31 5.37 -2.54
CA LYS A 132 15.48 6.43 -1.57
C LYS A 132 16.08 5.90 -0.27
N ASP A 133 16.91 6.75 0.35
CA ASP A 133 17.30 6.57 1.75
C ASP A 133 16.21 7.18 2.63
N HIS A 134 15.42 6.33 3.27
CA HIS A 134 14.30 6.74 4.11
C HIS A 134 14.13 5.79 5.31
N THR A 135 13.66 6.32 6.43
CA THR A 135 13.47 5.57 7.68
C THR A 135 12.59 4.33 7.55
N ILE A 136 11.68 4.30 6.57
CA ILE A 136 10.84 3.12 6.26
C ILE A 136 11.69 1.89 5.90
N TRP A 137 12.90 2.09 5.39
CA TRP A 137 13.84 1.05 4.99
C TRP A 137 14.89 0.71 6.06
N SER A 138 14.83 1.33 7.24
CA SER A 138 15.79 1.08 8.33
C SER A 138 15.87 -0.41 8.68
N ASN A 139 17.10 -0.96 8.74
CA ASN A 139 17.39 -2.37 8.99
C ASN A 139 16.82 -3.36 7.95
N ILE A 140 16.50 -2.85 6.73
CA ILE A 140 16.12 -3.65 5.57
C ILE A 140 17.23 -3.47 4.52
N PRO A 141 17.90 -4.54 4.06
CA PRO A 141 18.95 -4.44 3.04
C PRO A 141 18.45 -3.75 1.78
N LYS A 142 19.34 -2.99 1.10
CA LYS A 142 19.00 -2.15 -0.07
C LYS A 142 18.28 -2.92 -1.18
N THR A 143 18.56 -4.22 -1.30
CA THR A 143 17.84 -5.16 -2.15
C THR A 143 17.32 -6.29 -1.25
N SER A 144 16.02 -6.43 -1.17
CA SER A 144 15.36 -7.43 -0.31
C SER A 144 14.18 -8.07 -1.03
N PHE A 145 13.87 -9.31 -0.64
CA PHE A 145 12.73 -10.02 -1.20
C PHE A 145 11.45 -9.71 -0.42
N PHE A 146 10.38 -9.44 -1.17
CA PHE A 146 9.01 -9.29 -0.66
C PHE A 146 8.04 -10.14 -1.46
N TYR A 147 6.89 -10.44 -0.89
CA TYR A 147 5.85 -11.25 -1.51
C TYR A 147 4.87 -10.40 -2.31
N PHE A 148 4.67 -10.77 -3.57
CA PHE A 148 3.76 -10.12 -4.52
C PHE A 148 2.63 -11.06 -4.92
N VAL A 149 1.46 -10.50 -5.20
CA VAL A 149 0.35 -11.19 -5.89
C VAL A 149 -0.54 -10.13 -6.55
N HIS A 150 -0.26 -9.81 -7.83
CA HIS A 150 -0.99 -8.78 -8.57
C HIS A 150 -0.89 -8.98 -10.09
N SER A 151 -1.95 -8.56 -10.82
CA SER A 151 -2.01 -8.60 -12.29
C SER A 151 -1.77 -7.23 -12.92
N TYR A 152 -1.88 -6.16 -12.14
CA TYR A 152 -1.69 -4.78 -12.57
C TYR A 152 -0.51 -4.19 -11.80
N TYR A 153 0.24 -3.30 -12.44
CA TYR A 153 1.41 -2.63 -11.86
C TYR A 153 1.29 -1.12 -11.96
N ALA A 154 1.86 -0.43 -10.99
CA ALA A 154 1.89 1.03 -10.98
C ALA A 154 3.13 1.58 -11.70
N SER A 155 2.92 2.70 -12.39
CA SER A 155 3.96 3.53 -13.00
C SER A 155 3.77 4.95 -12.49
N ALA A 156 4.58 5.36 -11.52
CA ALA A 156 4.61 6.73 -11.03
C ALA A 156 5.36 7.62 -12.03
N GLU A 157 4.84 8.84 -12.28
CA GLU A 157 5.46 9.81 -13.19
C GLU A 157 6.60 10.59 -12.53
N SER A 158 6.53 10.78 -11.21
CA SER A 158 7.54 11.53 -10.45
C SER A 158 8.51 10.59 -9.76
N ASP A 159 9.80 10.67 -10.11
CA ASP A 159 10.88 9.97 -9.42
C ASP A 159 10.96 10.37 -7.94
N GLU A 160 10.49 11.57 -7.59
CA GLU A 160 10.46 12.05 -6.21
C GLU A 160 9.47 11.26 -5.34
N ASP A 161 8.44 10.66 -5.90
CA ASP A 161 7.48 9.84 -5.16
C ASP A 161 7.92 8.37 -5.09
N ILE A 162 8.79 7.90 -6.02
CA ILE A 162 9.23 6.50 -6.08
C ILE A 162 10.15 6.17 -4.88
N SER A 163 9.74 5.22 -4.07
CA SER A 163 10.54 4.72 -2.95
C SER A 163 11.30 3.44 -3.30
N SER A 164 10.70 2.58 -4.12
CA SER A 164 11.35 1.37 -4.65
C SER A 164 10.77 0.95 -5.99
N THR A 165 11.58 0.18 -6.73
CA THR A 165 11.17 -0.49 -7.97
C THR A 165 11.36 -1.99 -7.87
N THR A 166 10.74 -2.71 -8.78
CA THR A 166 10.87 -4.16 -8.95
C THR A 166 10.82 -4.49 -10.42
N THR A 167 11.63 -5.46 -10.86
CA THR A 167 11.63 -5.95 -12.25
C THR A 167 10.81 -7.23 -12.35
N TYR A 168 9.86 -7.24 -13.29
CA TYR A 168 9.12 -8.43 -13.71
C TYR A 168 8.92 -8.34 -15.24
N ASP A 169 9.95 -8.68 -16.01
CA ASP A 169 10.16 -8.38 -17.42
C ASP A 169 10.31 -6.87 -17.72
N ILE A 170 9.50 -6.08 -17.06
CA ILE A 170 9.57 -4.61 -17.05
C ILE A 170 9.85 -4.11 -15.65
N ASP A 171 10.44 -2.94 -15.54
CA ASP A 171 10.59 -2.24 -14.25
C ASP A 171 9.30 -1.50 -13.92
N PHE A 172 8.84 -1.63 -12.68
CA PHE A 172 7.64 -0.95 -12.20
C PHE A 172 7.83 -0.35 -10.80
N THR A 173 7.04 0.65 -10.48
CA THR A 173 7.01 1.26 -9.15
C THR A 173 6.43 0.27 -8.15
N SER A 174 7.26 -0.24 -7.23
CA SER A 174 6.83 -1.20 -6.22
C SER A 174 6.50 -0.58 -4.87
N SER A 175 6.93 0.66 -4.60
CA SER A 175 6.45 1.48 -3.49
C SER A 175 6.66 2.96 -3.73
N VAL A 176 5.86 3.77 -3.03
CA VAL A 176 5.96 5.24 -3.02
C VAL A 176 6.06 5.79 -1.60
N ILE A 177 6.69 6.96 -1.48
CA ILE A 177 6.67 7.81 -0.29
C ILE A 177 6.36 9.24 -0.74
N LYS A 178 5.33 9.82 -0.15
CA LYS A 178 4.97 11.22 -0.35
C LYS A 178 4.40 11.79 0.94
N ASP A 179 5.01 12.84 1.46
CA ASP A 179 4.59 13.51 2.70
C ASP A 179 4.38 12.52 3.87
N ASN A 180 3.13 12.29 4.27
CA ASN A 180 2.71 11.36 5.32
C ASN A 180 2.27 9.98 4.79
N ILE A 181 2.46 9.72 3.49
CA ILE A 181 1.99 8.52 2.82
C ILE A 181 3.17 7.59 2.52
N PHE A 182 3.06 6.33 2.94
CA PHE A 182 3.83 5.21 2.41
C PHE A 182 2.87 4.18 1.81
N ALA A 183 3.17 3.70 0.62
CA ALA A 183 2.36 2.63 0.03
C ALA A 183 3.21 1.69 -0.83
N CYS A 184 2.83 0.41 -0.89
CA CYS A 184 3.58 -0.63 -1.60
C CYS A 184 2.68 -1.64 -2.30
N GLN A 185 3.15 -2.15 -3.43
CA GLN A 185 2.49 -3.18 -4.23
C GLN A 185 2.58 -4.56 -3.59
N PHE A 186 3.67 -4.85 -2.91
CA PHE A 186 3.90 -6.11 -2.22
C PHE A 186 3.12 -6.16 -0.89
N HIS A 187 3.10 -7.34 -0.28
CA HIS A 187 2.39 -7.63 0.97
C HIS A 187 3.39 -7.73 2.14
N PRO A 188 3.63 -6.66 2.92
CA PRO A 188 4.54 -6.71 4.07
C PRO A 188 4.11 -7.76 5.10
N GLU A 189 2.80 -7.92 5.30
CA GLU A 189 2.22 -8.89 6.25
C GLU A 189 2.49 -10.36 5.84
N LYS A 190 2.92 -10.59 4.58
CA LYS A 190 3.33 -11.90 4.05
C LYS A 190 4.83 -12.00 3.77
N SER A 191 5.59 -10.93 4.06
CA SER A 191 7.00 -10.81 3.67
C SER A 191 7.98 -11.10 4.82
N SER A 192 7.60 -11.99 5.73
CA SER A 192 8.47 -12.52 6.79
C SER A 192 9.12 -11.40 7.63
N LYS A 193 10.41 -11.51 7.97
CA LYS A 193 11.09 -10.56 8.87
C LYS A 193 11.17 -9.14 8.31
N TYR A 194 11.42 -8.98 7.02
CA TYR A 194 11.57 -7.64 6.41
C TYR A 194 10.21 -6.93 6.25
N GLY A 195 9.15 -7.70 6.02
CA GLY A 195 7.80 -7.15 6.05
C GLY A 195 7.40 -6.64 7.44
N LEU A 196 7.68 -7.41 8.50
CA LEU A 196 7.45 -6.99 9.88
C LEU A 196 8.32 -5.80 10.28
N GLN A 197 9.60 -5.78 9.84
CA GLN A 197 10.49 -4.64 10.05
C GLN A 197 9.94 -3.38 9.40
N MET A 198 9.44 -3.46 8.16
CA MET A 198 8.82 -2.33 7.45
C MET A 198 7.58 -1.81 8.19
N ILE A 199 6.69 -2.68 8.67
CA ILE A 199 5.53 -2.27 9.47
C ILE A 199 5.99 -1.56 10.75
N SER A 200 7.01 -2.07 11.43
CA SER A 200 7.60 -1.42 12.61
C SER A 200 8.18 -0.05 12.28
N ASN A 201 8.91 0.05 11.16
CA ASN A 201 9.48 1.31 10.69
C ASN A 201 8.40 2.34 10.33
N PHE A 202 7.29 1.90 9.72
CA PHE A 202 6.14 2.77 9.44
C PHE A 202 5.56 3.37 10.72
N ILE A 203 5.37 2.56 11.75
CA ILE A 203 4.87 3.04 13.05
C ILE A 203 5.84 4.07 13.63
N ALA A 204 7.14 3.79 13.63
CA ALA A 204 8.15 4.70 14.16
C ALA A 204 8.23 6.02 13.36
N TRP A 205 8.20 5.94 12.02
CA TRP A 205 8.15 7.11 11.16
C TRP A 205 6.89 7.94 11.38
N SER A 206 5.73 7.30 11.52
CA SER A 206 4.46 7.98 11.80
C SER A 206 4.47 8.78 13.11
N GLU A 207 5.30 8.38 14.09
CA GLU A 207 5.47 9.13 15.34
C GLU A 207 6.31 10.41 15.16
N SER A 208 7.14 10.48 14.13
CA SER A 208 7.97 11.64 13.80
C SER A 208 7.26 12.68 12.94
N LEU A 209 6.16 12.31 12.30
CA LEU A 209 5.30 13.23 11.54
C LEU A 209 4.49 14.08 12.53
N LYS A 210 4.66 15.37 12.46
CA LYS A 210 3.99 16.36 13.34
C LYS A 210 2.76 16.92 12.68
#